data_ba8b69c27a5a9322e4f1b1254bfe0a86
#
_entry.id   ba8b69c27a5a9322e4f1b1254bfe0a86
#
_cell.length_a   1.000
_cell.length_b   1.000
_cell.length_c   1.000
_cell.angle_alpha   90.00
_cell.angle_beta   90.00
_cell.angle_gamma   90.00
#
_symmetry.space_group_name_H-M   'P 1'
#
loop_
_entity.id
_entity.type
_entity.pdbx_description
1 polymer ?
#
loop_
_entity_poly.entity_id
_entity_poly.type
_entity_poly.pdbx_seq_one_letter_code
_entity_poly.pdbx_strand_id
1 'polypeptide(L)'
;MAVDLYWLPLGAGGHSVRVNGKIFEAIAAHLGRRAPRDLYHSALVVRTPEGRYVIEQAPVRRGDASERGVVAEGAVGTRWAKRFRIFRYELRRWRNGVIPDVAEAVESPQRLTDDPVLSRRLLDLVSVVPTPVWGRDELGAGEMWNSNSFVSWLIARSGLDAESIRVPQGGRAPGWHAGIVVAGR
;
A
#
# COMPACT_ATOMS: atom_id res chain seq x y z
N MET A 1 13.02 14.38 10.80
CA MET A 1 12.47 13.22 10.05
C MET A 1 11.00 13.47 9.79
N ALA A 2 10.39 12.79 8.82
CA ALA A 2 8.97 12.99 8.56
C ALA A 2 8.40 11.79 7.83
N VAL A 3 7.11 11.47 8.07
CA VAL A 3 6.35 10.46 7.34
C VAL A 3 5.16 11.12 6.68
N ASP A 4 5.08 10.98 5.37
CA ASP A 4 3.99 11.49 4.54
C ASP A 4 3.25 10.33 3.86
N LEU A 5 1.93 10.35 3.92
CA LEU A 5 1.03 9.43 3.22
C LEU A 5 0.56 10.05 1.90
N TYR A 6 0.54 9.22 0.86
CA TYR A 6 0.01 9.57 -0.45
C TYR A 6 -1.15 8.65 -0.83
N TRP A 7 -2.24 9.25 -1.28
CA TRP A 7 -3.38 8.58 -1.86
C TRP A 7 -3.33 8.71 -3.38
N LEU A 8 -3.26 7.60 -4.08
CA LEU A 8 -3.14 7.54 -5.53
C LEU A 8 -4.38 6.85 -6.10
N PRO A 9 -5.05 7.45 -7.10
CA PRO A 9 -6.18 6.80 -7.76
C PRO A 9 -5.77 5.44 -8.32
N LEU A 10 -6.58 4.41 -8.08
CA LEU A 10 -6.27 3.07 -8.55
C LEU A 10 -6.28 3.04 -10.08
N GLY A 11 -5.10 2.79 -10.67
CA GLY A 11 -4.90 2.81 -12.12
C GLY A 11 -4.25 4.07 -12.67
N ALA A 12 -3.78 4.96 -11.82
CA ALA A 12 -2.74 5.90 -12.20
C ALA A 12 -1.57 5.09 -12.79
N GLY A 13 -1.10 5.42 -13.98
CA GLY A 13 0.05 4.78 -14.63
C GLY A 13 -0.15 3.47 -15.38
N GLY A 14 -1.35 2.89 -15.45
CA GLY A 14 -1.56 1.66 -16.21
C GLY A 14 -3.00 1.37 -16.61
N HIS A 15 -3.27 1.26 -17.92
CA HIS A 15 -4.63 1.01 -18.45
C HIS A 15 -5.29 -0.25 -17.87
N SER A 16 -4.54 -1.35 -17.71
CA SER A 16 -5.05 -2.63 -17.22
C SER A 16 -5.42 -2.59 -15.73
N VAL A 17 -4.66 -1.90 -14.89
CA VAL A 17 -4.93 -1.78 -13.46
C VAL A 17 -6.15 -0.90 -13.23
N ARG A 18 -6.29 0.17 -14.03
CA ARG A 18 -7.46 1.07 -13.98
C ARG A 18 -8.76 0.37 -14.35
N VAL A 19 -8.75 -0.47 -15.39
CA VAL A 19 -9.94 -1.23 -15.81
C VAL A 19 -10.33 -2.26 -14.76
N ASN A 20 -9.36 -3.04 -14.24
CA ASN A 20 -9.62 -4.03 -13.20
C ASN A 20 -10.12 -3.40 -11.89
N GLY A 21 -9.57 -2.27 -11.49
CA GLY A 21 -10.05 -1.53 -10.32
C GLY A 21 -11.49 -1.03 -10.48
N LYS A 22 -11.84 -0.49 -11.65
CA LYS A 22 -13.21 -0.04 -11.95
C LYS A 22 -14.20 -1.20 -11.99
N ILE A 23 -13.83 -2.35 -12.58
CA ILE A 23 -14.66 -3.56 -12.60
C ILE A 23 -14.88 -4.08 -11.18
N PHE A 24 -13.81 -4.18 -10.38
CA PHE A 24 -13.91 -4.60 -8.98
C PHE A 24 -14.85 -3.69 -8.19
N GLU A 25 -14.69 -2.36 -8.32
CA GLU A 25 -15.55 -1.42 -7.60
C GLU A 25 -16.99 -1.46 -8.10
N ALA A 26 -17.24 -1.61 -9.39
CA ALA A 26 -18.58 -1.74 -9.94
C ALA A 26 -19.30 -2.98 -9.37
N ILE A 27 -18.62 -4.13 -9.29
CA ILE A 27 -19.16 -5.35 -8.70
C ILE A 27 -19.40 -5.15 -7.18
N ALA A 28 -18.44 -4.61 -6.46
CA ALA A 28 -18.57 -4.38 -5.03
C ALA A 28 -19.68 -3.37 -4.68
N ALA A 29 -19.85 -2.33 -5.50
CA ALA A 29 -20.90 -1.35 -5.37
C ALA A 29 -22.29 -1.96 -5.64
N HIS A 30 -22.39 -2.79 -6.70
CA HIS A 30 -23.62 -3.50 -7.02
C HIS A 30 -24.04 -4.46 -5.89
N LEU A 31 -23.12 -5.30 -5.39
CA LEU A 31 -23.37 -6.18 -4.26
C LEU A 31 -23.72 -5.42 -2.97
N GLY A 32 -23.07 -4.30 -2.74
CA GLY A 32 -23.33 -3.41 -1.59
C GLY A 32 -24.53 -2.47 -1.76
N ARG A 33 -25.25 -2.53 -2.88
CA ARG A 33 -26.41 -1.65 -3.22
C ARG A 33 -26.09 -0.16 -3.03
N ARG A 34 -24.92 0.30 -3.48
CA ARG A 34 -24.45 1.67 -3.38
C ARG A 34 -23.88 2.18 -4.71
N ALA A 35 -23.68 3.48 -4.84
CA ALA A 35 -22.98 4.04 -6.00
C ALA A 35 -21.49 3.63 -6.01
N PRO A 36 -20.88 3.41 -7.18
CA PRO A 36 -19.43 3.25 -7.31
C PRO A 36 -18.68 4.45 -6.74
N ARG A 37 -17.51 4.20 -6.15
CA ARG A 37 -16.62 5.21 -5.57
C ARG A 37 -15.25 5.12 -6.19
N ASP A 38 -14.49 6.20 -6.13
CA ASP A 38 -13.08 6.16 -6.51
C ASP A 38 -12.30 5.26 -5.55
N LEU A 39 -11.45 4.41 -6.14
CA LEU A 39 -10.57 3.54 -5.38
C LEU A 39 -9.18 4.16 -5.31
N TYR A 40 -8.62 4.17 -4.11
CA TYR A 40 -7.28 4.64 -3.87
C TYR A 40 -6.37 3.50 -3.41
N HIS A 41 -5.12 3.55 -3.82
CA HIS A 41 -4.03 2.84 -3.18
C HIS A 41 -3.12 3.84 -2.47
N SER A 42 -2.33 3.35 -1.53
CA SER A 42 -1.50 4.18 -0.68
C SER A 42 -0.02 3.85 -0.81
N ALA A 43 0.80 4.89 -0.62
CA ALA A 43 2.25 4.80 -0.50
C ALA A 43 2.73 5.77 0.58
N LEU A 44 3.93 5.53 1.13
CA LEU A 44 4.54 6.43 2.10
C LEU A 44 5.83 7.02 1.56
N VAL A 45 6.12 8.23 1.99
CA VAL A 45 7.44 8.85 1.87
C VAL A 45 7.97 9.11 3.27
N VAL A 46 9.11 8.53 3.59
CA VAL A 46 9.82 8.79 4.85
C VAL A 46 11.07 9.59 4.56
N ARG A 47 11.20 10.74 5.22
CA ARG A 47 12.40 11.59 5.15
C ARG A 47 13.23 11.42 6.41
N THR A 48 14.51 11.12 6.21
CA THR A 48 15.49 10.97 7.29
C THR A 48 16.75 11.77 6.95
N PRO A 49 17.70 11.97 7.88
CA PRO A 49 18.99 12.57 7.58
C PRO A 49 19.76 11.82 6.49
N GLU A 50 19.59 10.50 6.41
CA GLU A 50 20.28 9.63 5.44
C GLU A 50 19.66 9.67 4.05
N GLY A 51 18.45 10.26 3.90
CA GLY A 51 17.77 10.40 2.62
C GLY A 51 16.26 10.24 2.68
N ARG A 52 15.67 10.27 1.51
CA ARG A 52 14.23 10.07 1.29
C ARG A 52 13.97 8.63 0.88
N TYR A 53 12.99 7.98 1.49
CA TYR A 53 12.58 6.62 1.17
C TYR A 53 11.13 6.60 0.70
N VAL A 54 10.88 5.94 -0.42
CA VAL A 54 9.54 5.55 -0.87
C VAL A 54 9.24 4.16 -0.37
N ILE A 55 8.08 3.99 0.27
CA ILE A 55 7.59 2.71 0.77
C ILE A 55 6.29 2.40 0.05
N GLU A 56 6.29 1.32 -0.71
CA GLU A 56 5.13 0.89 -1.50
C GLU A 56 5.09 -0.62 -1.68
N GLN A 57 3.89 -1.14 -1.91
CA GLN A 57 3.66 -2.49 -2.44
C GLN A 57 3.24 -2.35 -3.90
N ALA A 58 3.98 -2.98 -4.80
CA ALA A 58 3.77 -2.87 -6.23
C ALA A 58 3.98 -4.21 -6.95
N PRO A 59 3.42 -4.40 -8.16
CA PRO A 59 3.76 -5.54 -9.01
C PRO A 59 5.27 -5.58 -9.32
N VAL A 60 5.82 -6.80 -9.39
CA VAL A 60 7.24 -6.99 -9.73
C VAL A 60 7.52 -6.46 -11.13
N ARG A 61 8.49 -5.53 -11.23
CA ARG A 61 8.95 -4.96 -12.51
C ARG A 61 10.20 -5.70 -13.04
N ARG A 62 10.53 -5.49 -14.34
CA ARG A 62 11.82 -5.90 -14.89
C ARG A 62 12.93 -4.99 -14.34
N GLY A 63 14.16 -5.50 -14.29
CA GLY A 63 15.34 -4.79 -13.78
C GLY A 63 15.76 -5.25 -12.39
N ASP A 64 16.81 -4.65 -11.85
CA ASP A 64 17.40 -5.04 -10.59
C ASP A 64 16.49 -4.69 -9.40
N ALA A 65 16.18 -5.68 -8.58
CA ALA A 65 15.38 -5.53 -7.38
C ALA A 65 16.11 -4.71 -6.29
N SER A 66 17.44 -4.80 -6.24
CA SER A 66 18.27 -4.07 -5.27
C SER A 66 18.22 -2.56 -5.51
N GLU A 67 18.22 -2.12 -6.76
CA GLU A 67 18.10 -0.70 -7.12
C GLU A 67 16.78 -0.09 -6.69
N ARG A 68 15.73 -0.90 -6.59
CA ARG A 68 14.39 -0.49 -6.13
C ARG A 68 14.16 -0.68 -4.63
N GLY A 69 15.18 -1.12 -3.90
CA GLY A 69 15.07 -1.37 -2.45
C GLY A 69 14.01 -2.42 -2.10
N VAL A 70 13.89 -3.49 -2.91
CA VAL A 70 12.96 -4.59 -2.64
C VAL A 70 13.40 -5.33 -1.39
N VAL A 71 12.53 -5.42 -0.40
CA VAL A 71 12.80 -6.09 0.88
C VAL A 71 12.11 -7.45 0.99
N ALA A 72 11.01 -7.65 0.27
CA ALA A 72 10.30 -8.91 0.22
C ALA A 72 9.43 -9.03 -1.05
N GLU A 73 9.05 -10.26 -1.39
CA GLU A 73 8.12 -10.57 -2.48
C GLU A 73 7.02 -11.52 -2.01
N GLY A 74 5.81 -11.30 -2.48
CA GLY A 74 4.67 -12.16 -2.24
C GLY A 74 3.94 -12.60 -3.52
N ALA A 75 2.94 -13.47 -3.37
CA ALA A 75 2.11 -13.96 -4.45
C ALA A 75 0.91 -13.04 -4.71
N VAL A 76 0.41 -13.01 -5.95
CA VAL A 76 -0.85 -12.36 -6.33
C VAL A 76 -1.88 -13.44 -6.66
N GLY A 77 -3.08 -13.35 -6.07
CA GLY A 77 -4.22 -14.21 -6.32
C GLY A 77 -4.13 -15.62 -5.72
N THR A 78 -2.98 -16.31 -5.85
CA THR A 78 -2.77 -17.64 -5.26
C THR A 78 -1.29 -17.94 -5.04
N ARG A 79 -0.97 -18.69 -3.97
CA ARG A 79 0.43 -18.98 -3.55
C ARG A 79 1.23 -19.69 -4.64
N TRP A 80 0.64 -20.67 -5.32
CA TRP A 80 1.36 -21.43 -6.35
C TRP A 80 1.73 -20.58 -7.57
N ALA A 81 0.96 -19.53 -7.89
CA ALA A 81 1.21 -18.65 -9.02
C ALA A 81 2.47 -17.78 -8.82
N LYS A 82 3.02 -17.69 -7.59
CA LYS A 82 4.28 -16.98 -7.30
C LYS A 82 5.45 -17.47 -8.18
N ARG A 83 5.41 -18.70 -8.71
CA ARG A 83 6.41 -19.20 -9.67
C ARG A 83 6.50 -18.35 -10.95
N PHE A 84 5.42 -17.68 -11.33
CA PHE A 84 5.37 -16.76 -12.48
C PHE A 84 5.54 -15.32 -12.01
N ARG A 85 6.48 -14.59 -12.59
CA ARG A 85 6.78 -13.21 -12.19
C ARG A 85 5.58 -12.26 -12.24
N ILE A 86 4.69 -12.41 -13.24
CA ILE A 86 3.50 -11.59 -13.40
C ILE A 86 2.49 -11.72 -12.25
N PHE A 87 2.60 -12.79 -11.45
CA PHE A 87 1.79 -13.05 -10.25
C PHE A 87 2.59 -12.85 -8.97
N ARG A 88 3.56 -11.93 -8.98
CA ARG A 88 4.29 -11.50 -7.79
C ARG A 88 4.11 -10.02 -7.54
N TYR A 89 4.15 -9.67 -6.28
CA TYR A 89 4.33 -8.29 -5.84
C TYR A 89 5.64 -8.17 -5.07
N GLU A 90 6.17 -6.96 -5.01
CA GLU A 90 7.34 -6.59 -4.22
C GLU A 90 6.98 -5.53 -3.20
N LEU A 91 7.56 -5.64 -1.99
CA LEU A 91 7.57 -4.61 -0.96
C LEU A 91 8.86 -3.82 -1.10
N ARG A 92 8.75 -2.51 -1.22
CA ARG A 92 9.88 -1.62 -1.48
C ARG A 92 10.12 -0.69 -0.30
N ARG A 93 11.39 -0.56 0.07
CA ARG A 93 11.95 0.53 0.86
C ARG A 93 12.99 1.24 -0.01
N TRP A 94 12.51 2.01 -0.97
CA TRP A 94 13.30 2.52 -2.07
C TRP A 94 13.93 3.87 -1.72
N ARG A 95 15.24 3.88 -1.47
CA ARG A 95 15.99 5.12 -1.21
C ARG A 95 16.05 5.98 -2.46
N ASN A 96 15.69 7.26 -2.32
CA ASN A 96 15.56 8.23 -3.41
C ASN A 96 14.59 7.79 -4.53
N GLY A 97 13.71 6.83 -4.22
CA GLY A 97 12.70 6.34 -5.14
C GLY A 97 11.67 7.40 -5.54
N VAL A 98 10.90 7.10 -6.56
CA VAL A 98 9.81 7.94 -7.03
C VAL A 98 8.50 7.15 -6.96
N ILE A 99 7.46 7.75 -6.38
CA ILE A 99 6.11 7.22 -6.48
C ILE A 99 5.65 7.43 -7.93
N PRO A 100 5.34 6.36 -8.68
CA PRO A 100 4.75 6.52 -10.00
C PRO A 100 3.47 7.35 -9.89
N ASP A 101 3.26 8.25 -10.84
CA ASP A 101 2.03 9.05 -10.94
C ASP A 101 1.72 9.91 -9.70
N VAL A 102 2.75 10.31 -8.94
CA VAL A 102 2.60 11.20 -7.78
C VAL A 102 1.86 12.51 -8.12
N ALA A 103 1.90 12.94 -9.38
CA ALA A 103 1.17 14.11 -9.86
C ALA A 103 -0.37 13.91 -9.84
N GLU A 104 -0.85 12.67 -9.84
CA GLU A 104 -2.26 12.33 -9.74
C GLU A 104 -2.72 12.10 -8.28
N ALA A 105 -1.83 12.28 -7.30
CA ALA A 105 -2.14 12.07 -5.89
C ALA A 105 -3.24 13.06 -5.42
N VAL A 106 -4.23 12.54 -4.69
CA VAL A 106 -5.38 13.29 -4.21
C VAL A 106 -5.23 13.56 -2.72
N GLU A 107 -5.53 14.80 -2.28
CA GLU A 107 -5.40 15.21 -0.86
C GLU A 107 -4.05 14.79 -0.24
N SER A 108 -2.99 14.90 -1.02
CA SER A 108 -1.64 14.41 -0.67
C SER A 108 -0.56 15.47 -0.93
N PRO A 109 0.55 15.44 -0.20
CA PRO A 109 0.84 14.54 0.90
C PRO A 109 0.07 14.85 2.17
N GLN A 110 -0.33 13.81 2.93
CA GLN A 110 -0.85 13.94 4.28
C GLN A 110 0.28 13.66 5.27
N ARG A 111 0.70 14.66 6.06
CA ARG A 111 1.72 14.51 7.08
C ARG A 111 1.18 13.67 8.23
N LEU A 112 1.84 12.54 8.53
CA LEU A 112 1.48 11.65 9.64
C LEU A 112 2.25 11.97 10.91
N THR A 113 3.55 12.27 10.79
CA THR A 113 4.40 12.60 11.93
C THR A 113 5.70 13.31 11.49
N ASP A 114 6.26 14.12 12.37
CA ASP A 114 7.61 14.67 12.31
C ASP A 114 8.52 14.03 13.38
N ASP A 115 8.01 13.10 14.19
CA ASP A 115 8.76 12.41 15.22
C ASP A 115 9.82 11.47 14.61
N PRO A 116 11.10 11.65 14.95
CA PRO A 116 12.19 10.84 14.42
C PRO A 116 12.14 9.39 14.91
N VAL A 117 11.63 9.13 16.10
CA VAL A 117 11.53 7.77 16.66
C VAL A 117 10.49 6.96 15.90
N LEU A 118 9.30 7.53 15.71
CA LEU A 118 8.21 6.89 14.95
C LEU A 118 8.60 6.69 13.49
N SER A 119 9.25 7.70 12.88
CA SER A 119 9.73 7.61 11.49
C SER A 119 10.76 6.49 11.30
N ARG A 120 11.70 6.34 12.23
CA ARG A 120 12.71 5.28 12.20
C ARG A 120 12.06 3.92 12.39
N ARG A 121 11.20 3.79 13.41
CA ARG A 121 10.46 2.54 13.69
C ARG A 121 9.67 2.07 12.48
N LEU A 122 8.98 2.99 11.78
CA LEU A 122 8.23 2.66 10.57
C LEU A 122 9.15 2.10 9.48
N LEU A 123 10.32 2.70 9.25
CA LEU A 123 11.32 2.22 8.27
C LEU A 123 11.83 0.81 8.61
N ASP A 124 12.08 0.53 9.88
CA ASP A 124 12.61 -0.76 10.33
C ASP A 124 11.57 -1.88 10.18
N LEU A 125 10.30 -1.55 10.39
CA LEU A 125 9.18 -2.48 10.25
C LEU A 125 8.95 -2.97 8.81
N VAL A 126 9.42 -2.24 7.78
CA VAL A 126 9.19 -2.62 6.37
C VAL A 126 9.73 -4.02 6.06
N SER A 127 10.84 -4.44 6.68
CA SER A 127 11.47 -5.73 6.45
C SER A 127 10.78 -6.91 7.16
N VAL A 128 9.88 -6.64 8.11
CA VAL A 128 9.18 -7.67 8.90
C VAL A 128 7.67 -7.72 8.66
N VAL A 129 7.18 -6.95 7.69
CA VAL A 129 5.77 -6.96 7.30
C VAL A 129 5.35 -8.35 6.81
N PRO A 130 4.16 -8.85 7.18
CA PRO A 130 3.59 -10.07 6.60
C PRO A 130 3.46 -9.97 5.08
N THR A 131 3.70 -11.09 4.38
CA THR A 131 3.59 -11.19 2.92
C THR A 131 2.53 -12.20 2.48
N PRO A 132 1.25 -12.05 2.89
CA PRO A 132 0.19 -12.93 2.44
C PRO A 132 -0.10 -12.73 0.95
N VAL A 133 -0.97 -13.56 0.39
CA VAL A 133 -1.38 -13.45 -1.01
C VAL A 133 -2.15 -12.17 -1.24
N TRP A 134 -1.68 -11.32 -2.17
CA TRP A 134 -2.38 -10.11 -2.59
C TRP A 134 -3.74 -10.46 -3.18
N GLY A 135 -4.78 -9.77 -2.73
CA GLY A 135 -6.16 -9.96 -3.14
C GLY A 135 -6.90 -11.08 -2.39
N ARG A 136 -6.30 -11.63 -1.31
CA ARG A 136 -6.91 -12.64 -0.44
C ARG A 136 -6.93 -12.19 1.01
N ASP A 137 -7.89 -12.70 1.77
CA ASP A 137 -7.93 -12.60 3.24
C ASP A 137 -7.33 -13.86 3.87
N GLU A 138 -6.01 -14.09 3.65
CA GLU A 138 -5.33 -15.23 4.27
C GLU A 138 -5.10 -15.07 5.77
N LEU A 139 -5.17 -13.84 6.26
CA LEU A 139 -4.92 -13.52 7.67
C LEU A 139 -6.22 -13.43 8.47
N GLY A 140 -7.39 -13.68 7.86
CA GLY A 140 -8.68 -13.61 8.54
C GLY A 140 -8.97 -12.24 9.14
N ALA A 141 -8.67 -11.18 8.40
CA ALA A 141 -8.83 -9.80 8.84
C ALA A 141 -10.17 -9.18 8.39
N GLY A 142 -11.00 -9.92 7.65
CA GLY A 142 -12.28 -9.46 7.13
C GLY A 142 -12.19 -8.72 5.79
N GLU A 143 -10.98 -8.36 5.35
CA GLU A 143 -10.71 -7.74 4.06
C GLU A 143 -9.47 -8.37 3.40
N MET A 144 -9.35 -8.20 2.07
CA MET A 144 -8.18 -8.66 1.33
C MET A 144 -6.91 -7.93 1.75
N TRP A 145 -5.76 -8.60 1.64
CA TRP A 145 -4.44 -7.97 1.76
C TRP A 145 -4.01 -7.34 0.44
N ASN A 146 -3.53 -6.08 0.50
CA ASN A 146 -3.03 -5.33 -0.65
C ASN A 146 -2.11 -4.17 -0.21
N SER A 147 -1.81 -3.21 -1.10
CA SER A 147 -0.98 -2.03 -0.79
C SER A 147 -1.51 -1.19 0.38
N ASN A 148 -2.84 -1.07 0.51
CA ASN A 148 -3.44 -0.32 1.62
C ASN A 148 -3.25 -1.05 2.94
N SER A 149 -3.40 -2.39 2.95
CA SER A 149 -3.16 -3.20 4.15
C SER A 149 -1.70 -3.13 4.59
N PHE A 150 -0.77 -3.17 3.63
CA PHE A 150 0.66 -3.00 3.89
C PHE A 150 0.95 -1.66 4.57
N VAL A 151 0.44 -0.56 4.00
CA VAL A 151 0.67 0.78 4.52
C VAL A 151 0.00 1.00 5.88
N SER A 152 -1.26 0.62 6.03
CA SER A 152 -1.98 0.77 7.31
C SER A 152 -1.38 -0.08 8.43
N TRP A 153 -0.88 -1.29 8.09
CA TRP A 153 -0.14 -2.13 9.03
C TRP A 153 1.13 -1.43 9.53
N LEU A 154 1.93 -0.85 8.63
CA LEU A 154 3.15 -0.10 9.00
C LEU A 154 2.83 1.08 9.91
N ILE A 155 1.80 1.85 9.57
CA ILE A 155 1.36 3.01 10.36
C ILE A 155 0.96 2.56 11.76
N ALA A 156 0.03 1.61 11.87
CA ALA A 156 -0.46 1.13 13.17
C ALA A 156 0.67 0.46 14.00
N ARG A 157 1.48 -0.40 13.38
CA ARG A 157 2.56 -1.11 14.08
C ARG A 157 3.69 -0.18 14.53
N SER A 158 3.88 0.97 13.85
CA SER A 158 4.84 1.99 14.29
C SER A 158 4.38 2.80 15.50
N GLY A 159 3.11 2.72 15.87
CA GLY A 159 2.50 3.46 16.97
C GLY A 159 1.76 4.73 16.53
N LEU A 160 1.59 4.92 15.23
CA LEU A 160 0.75 5.98 14.68
C LEU A 160 -0.73 5.54 14.64
N ASP A 161 -1.64 6.50 14.72
CA ASP A 161 -3.08 6.24 14.71
C ASP A 161 -3.61 6.07 13.28
N ALA A 162 -3.57 4.82 12.79
CA ALA A 162 -4.07 4.47 11.46
C ALA A 162 -5.61 4.53 11.36
N GLU A 163 -6.34 4.47 12.47
CA GLU A 163 -7.81 4.53 12.48
C GLU A 163 -8.33 5.95 12.24
N SER A 164 -7.59 6.96 12.68
CA SER A 164 -7.95 8.37 12.47
C SER A 164 -7.76 8.85 11.03
N ILE A 165 -6.98 8.12 10.23
CA ILE A 165 -6.66 8.52 8.86
C ILE A 165 -7.90 8.39 7.96
N ARG A 166 -8.21 9.47 7.22
CA ARG A 166 -9.33 9.51 6.31
C ARG A 166 -8.88 9.31 4.87
N VAL A 167 -9.60 8.47 4.16
CA VAL A 167 -9.47 8.32 2.70
C VAL A 167 -10.03 9.60 2.05
N PRO A 168 -9.50 10.06 0.90
CA PRO A 168 -10.02 11.21 0.19
C PRO A 168 -11.53 11.17 0.01
N GLN A 169 -12.15 12.36 0.02
CA GLN A 169 -13.60 12.50 0.04
C GLN A 169 -14.26 11.73 -1.12
N GLY A 170 -15.29 10.95 -0.78
CA GLY A 170 -16.03 10.13 -1.76
C GLY A 170 -15.35 8.83 -2.18
N GLY A 171 -14.08 8.61 -1.78
CA GLY A 171 -13.29 7.46 -2.16
C GLY A 171 -13.32 6.28 -1.19
N ARG A 172 -12.58 5.24 -1.54
CA ARG A 172 -12.36 4.03 -0.73
C ARG A 172 -10.92 3.54 -0.85
N ALA A 173 -10.40 2.96 0.21
CA ALA A 173 -9.11 2.25 0.26
C ALA A 173 -9.34 0.80 0.72
N PRO A 174 -9.78 -0.12 -0.17
CA PRO A 174 -10.01 -1.52 0.20
C PRO A 174 -8.76 -2.12 0.83
N GLY A 175 -8.94 -2.95 1.87
CA GLY A 175 -7.84 -3.57 2.60
C GLY A 175 -7.21 -2.69 3.69
N TRP A 176 -7.56 -1.40 3.81
CA TRP A 176 -7.01 -0.54 4.85
C TRP A 176 -7.25 -1.09 6.26
N HIS A 177 -8.47 -1.52 6.54
CA HIS A 177 -8.84 -2.09 7.82
C HIS A 177 -8.10 -3.41 8.12
N ALA A 178 -7.85 -4.24 7.09
CA ALA A 178 -7.11 -5.49 7.28
C ALA A 178 -5.70 -5.26 7.86
N GLY A 179 -4.98 -4.24 7.40
CA GLY A 179 -3.66 -3.92 7.94
C GLY A 179 -3.72 -3.53 9.42
N ILE A 180 -4.70 -2.72 9.81
CA ILE A 180 -4.92 -2.32 11.22
C ILE A 180 -5.20 -3.54 12.10
N VAL A 181 -6.14 -4.40 11.70
CA VAL A 181 -6.48 -5.63 12.43
C VAL A 181 -5.27 -6.54 12.62
N VAL A 182 -4.48 -6.74 11.56
CA VAL A 182 -3.28 -7.60 11.64
C VAL A 182 -2.18 -6.96 12.49
N ALA A 183 -2.04 -5.64 12.48
CA ALA A 183 -1.07 -4.93 13.31
C ALA A 183 -1.35 -5.05 14.81
N GLY A 184 -2.61 -5.22 15.22
CA GLY A 184 -3.03 -5.37 16.61
C GLY A 184 -2.83 -6.77 17.21
N ARG A 185 -2.38 -7.72 16.39
CA ARG A 185 -2.10 -9.11 16.82
C ARG A 185 -0.61 -9.26 17.15
#